data_bef456a27889bf0ec4543cd754276545
#
_entry.id   bef456a27889bf0ec4543cd754276545
#
_cell.length_a   1.000
_cell.length_b   1.000
_cell.length_c   1.000
_cell.angle_alpha   90.00
_cell.angle_beta   90.00
_cell.angle_gamma   90.00
#
_symmetry.space_group_name_H-M   'P 1'
#
loop_
_entity.id
_entity.type
_entity.pdbx_description
1 polymer ?
#
loop_
_entity_poly.entity_id
_entity_poly.type
_entity_poly.pdbx_seq_one_letter_code
_entity_poly.pdbx_strand_id
1 'polypeptide(L)'
;MQRDFAFIQTGPDRVFVGWGPFEQAPMRRPGRPAFFIADFFLDDPHPWRHPSSWEELSFAALAARFQPGESAQVTWTPPSIDEFAPLFESAIAAMHRGEFRKIVPVLFESGTGRIDWRVLLERLPSLPPHMWAYGYSYQSHGLIGATPELLFRSQGRGYATMALAGTRPIARAAELLSDADRKSVV
;
A
#
# COMPACT_ATOMS: atom_id res chain seq x y z
N MET A 1 -19.74 -3.00 15.64
CA MET A 1 -18.27 -2.92 15.70
C MET A 1 -17.73 -3.44 14.38
N GLN A 2 -16.88 -2.69 13.72
CA GLN A 2 -16.24 -3.11 12.48
C GLN A 2 -15.24 -4.22 12.82
N ARG A 3 -15.28 -5.32 12.06
CA ARG A 3 -14.37 -6.46 12.25
C ARG A 3 -12.99 -6.11 11.72
N ASP A 4 -11.95 -6.40 12.48
CA ASP A 4 -10.58 -6.28 12.02
C ASP A 4 -10.30 -7.27 10.87
N PHE A 5 -9.61 -6.83 9.83
CA PHE A 5 -9.24 -7.67 8.69
C PHE A 5 -7.98 -7.14 8.00
N ALA A 6 -7.32 -8.00 7.26
CA ALA A 6 -6.28 -7.62 6.32
C ALA A 6 -6.39 -8.47 5.05
N PHE A 7 -6.05 -7.91 3.90
CA PHE A 7 -6.07 -8.63 2.65
C PHE A 7 -4.91 -8.25 1.75
N ILE A 8 -4.56 -9.18 0.87
CA ILE A 8 -3.63 -8.97 -0.24
C ILE A 8 -4.18 -9.67 -1.48
N GLN A 9 -4.12 -9.00 -2.62
CA GLN A 9 -4.48 -9.60 -3.89
C GLN A 9 -3.46 -10.67 -4.29
N THR A 10 -3.95 -11.84 -4.67
CA THR A 10 -3.13 -13.01 -5.06
C THR A 10 -3.36 -13.42 -6.52
N GLY A 11 -4.35 -12.85 -7.20
CA GLY A 11 -4.67 -13.09 -8.59
C GLY A 11 -5.60 -12.02 -9.16
N PRO A 12 -5.99 -12.08 -10.43
CA PRO A 12 -6.82 -11.06 -11.08
C PRO A 12 -8.14 -10.75 -10.35
N ASP A 13 -8.81 -11.75 -9.81
CA ASP A 13 -10.00 -11.61 -8.96
C ASP A 13 -9.90 -12.54 -7.75
N ARG A 14 -8.74 -12.51 -7.09
CA ARG A 14 -8.47 -13.32 -5.91
C ARG A 14 -7.76 -12.53 -4.87
N VAL A 15 -8.25 -12.59 -3.65
CA VAL A 15 -7.64 -11.99 -2.48
C VAL A 15 -7.49 -13.04 -1.37
N PHE A 16 -6.35 -13.05 -0.73
CA PHE A 16 -6.15 -13.73 0.53
C PHE A 16 -6.55 -12.79 1.65
N VAL A 17 -7.48 -13.21 2.48
CA VAL A 17 -8.04 -12.40 3.58
C VAL A 17 -7.80 -13.07 4.90
N GLY A 18 -7.30 -12.31 5.86
CA GLY A 18 -7.22 -12.68 7.26
C GLY A 18 -8.21 -11.88 8.09
N TRP A 19 -8.90 -12.55 8.99
CA TRP A 19 -9.89 -11.96 9.87
C TRP A 19 -9.38 -11.91 11.32
N GLY A 20 -9.65 -10.78 11.97
CA GLY A 20 -9.38 -10.60 13.39
C GLY A 20 -10.31 -11.43 14.31
N PRO A 21 -9.98 -11.50 15.62
CA PRO A 21 -8.87 -10.79 16.24
C PRO A 21 -7.51 -11.26 15.72
N PHE A 22 -6.56 -10.31 15.63
CA PHE A 22 -5.17 -10.62 15.24
C PHE A 22 -4.31 -10.85 16.48
N GLU A 23 -3.56 -11.93 16.48
CA GLU A 23 -2.48 -12.14 17.44
C GLU A 23 -1.23 -11.42 16.94
N GLN A 24 -0.67 -10.56 17.77
CA GLN A 24 0.58 -9.85 17.48
C GLN A 24 1.77 -10.70 17.87
N ALA A 25 2.82 -10.68 17.05
CA ALA A 25 4.04 -11.44 17.33
C ALA A 25 5.28 -10.70 16.80
N PRO A 26 6.45 -10.86 17.47
CA PRO A 26 7.71 -10.30 17.01
C PRO A 26 8.24 -11.02 15.76
N MET A 27 7.84 -12.26 15.54
CA MET A 27 8.26 -13.08 14.42
C MET A 27 7.08 -13.86 13.83
N ARG A 28 7.17 -14.16 12.53
CA ARG A 28 6.22 -15.03 11.85
C ARG A 28 6.28 -16.45 12.43
N ARG A 29 5.12 -17.05 12.74
CA ARG A 29 5.03 -18.45 13.16
C ARG A 29 4.96 -19.37 11.93
N PRO A 30 5.79 -20.42 11.87
CA PRO A 30 5.71 -21.42 10.81
C PRO A 30 4.31 -22.06 10.72
N GLY A 31 3.85 -22.31 9.50
CA GLY A 31 2.58 -22.99 9.24
C GLY A 31 1.32 -22.16 9.51
N ARG A 32 1.44 -20.90 9.92
CA ARG A 32 0.31 -19.98 10.10
C ARG A 32 0.46 -18.76 9.20
N PRO A 33 -0.59 -18.33 8.53
CA PRO A 33 -0.61 -17.05 7.83
C PRO A 33 -0.32 -15.89 8.78
N ALA A 34 0.34 -14.87 8.26
CA ALA A 34 0.57 -13.63 8.96
C ALA A 34 0.70 -12.48 7.98
N PHE A 35 0.23 -11.32 8.39
CA PHE A 35 0.46 -10.05 7.71
C PHE A 35 1.55 -9.27 8.44
N PHE A 36 2.50 -8.73 7.69
CA PHE A 36 3.49 -7.82 8.22
C PHE A 36 2.93 -6.41 8.13
N ILE A 37 2.58 -5.83 9.25
CA ILE A 37 2.03 -4.48 9.36
C ILE A 37 2.91 -3.74 10.36
N ALA A 38 3.86 -2.99 9.85
CA ALA A 38 4.79 -2.20 10.64
C ALA A 38 4.57 -0.71 10.43
N ASP A 39 5.07 0.09 11.35
CA ASP A 39 5.21 1.53 11.12
C ASP A 39 6.34 1.85 10.12
N PHE A 40 6.47 3.12 9.76
CA PHE A 40 7.49 3.57 8.80
C PHE A 40 8.93 3.35 9.30
N PHE A 41 9.16 3.47 10.59
CA PHE A 41 10.50 3.36 11.18
C PHE A 41 10.87 1.93 11.56
N LEU A 42 9.93 0.98 11.43
CA LEU A 42 10.07 -0.43 11.84
C LEU A 42 10.31 -0.59 13.35
N ASP A 43 9.79 0.31 14.15
CA ASP A 43 9.96 0.34 15.60
C ASP A 43 8.92 -0.54 16.33
N ASP A 44 7.86 -1.02 15.63
CA ASP A 44 6.89 -1.94 16.23
C ASP A 44 7.57 -3.27 16.60
N PRO A 45 7.68 -3.63 17.90
CA PRO A 45 8.32 -4.86 18.33
C PRO A 45 7.52 -6.12 17.94
N HIS A 46 6.25 -5.98 17.51
CA HIS A 46 5.36 -7.06 17.14
C HIS A 46 4.67 -6.82 15.79
N PRO A 47 5.42 -6.66 14.69
CA PRO A 47 4.83 -6.25 13.41
C PRO A 47 4.02 -7.35 12.70
N TRP A 48 4.12 -8.59 13.15
CA TRP A 48 3.40 -9.72 12.57
C TRP A 48 2.01 -9.86 13.19
N ARG A 49 1.00 -9.93 12.32
CA ARG A 49 -0.41 -10.05 12.68
C ARG A 49 -0.93 -11.40 12.19
N HIS A 50 -1.11 -12.35 13.10
CA HIS A 50 -1.68 -13.66 12.80
C HIS A 50 -3.20 -13.60 12.91
N PRO A 51 -3.94 -13.82 11.81
CA PRO A 51 -5.40 -13.81 11.86
C PRO A 51 -5.96 -15.00 12.64
N SER A 52 -7.14 -14.83 13.22
CA SER A 52 -7.87 -15.92 13.86
C SER A 52 -8.50 -16.88 12.85
N SER A 53 -8.82 -16.39 11.67
CA SER A 53 -9.27 -17.20 10.53
C SER A 53 -8.86 -16.52 9.22
N TRP A 54 -8.81 -17.30 8.13
CA TRP A 54 -8.44 -16.80 6.80
C TRP A 54 -9.13 -17.59 5.70
N GLU A 55 -9.28 -16.97 4.56
CA GLU A 55 -9.90 -17.57 3.37
C GLU A 55 -9.37 -16.88 2.10
N GLU A 56 -9.53 -17.55 0.95
CA GLU A 56 -9.38 -16.92 -0.36
C GLU A 56 -10.74 -16.58 -0.93
N LEU A 57 -10.93 -15.35 -1.40
CA LEU A 57 -12.18 -14.81 -1.91
C LEU A 57 -11.97 -14.10 -3.24
N SER A 58 -13.06 -13.86 -3.99
CA SER A 58 -13.10 -12.81 -5.00
C SER A 58 -13.27 -11.44 -4.35
N PHE A 59 -12.98 -10.35 -5.07
CA PHE A 59 -13.25 -9.01 -4.56
C PHE A 59 -14.73 -8.79 -4.22
N ALA A 60 -15.63 -9.29 -5.06
CA ALA A 60 -17.07 -9.20 -4.81
C ALA A 60 -17.48 -9.96 -3.53
N ALA A 61 -16.93 -11.16 -3.32
CA ALA A 61 -17.20 -11.93 -2.10
C ALA A 61 -16.60 -11.25 -0.85
N LEU A 62 -15.43 -10.62 -0.96
CA LEU A 62 -14.86 -9.83 0.13
C LEU A 62 -15.76 -8.62 0.45
N ALA A 63 -16.16 -7.84 -0.54
CA ALA A 63 -17.03 -6.69 -0.34
C ALA A 63 -18.38 -7.09 0.31
N ALA A 64 -18.94 -8.24 -0.06
CA ALA A 64 -20.17 -8.76 0.51
C ALA A 64 -20.08 -9.16 2.00
N ARG A 65 -18.87 -9.25 2.58
CA ARG A 65 -18.67 -9.46 4.03
C ARG A 65 -18.97 -8.20 4.86
N PHE A 66 -19.12 -7.05 4.21
CA PHE A 66 -19.40 -5.78 4.85
C PHE A 66 -20.84 -5.36 4.58
N GLN A 67 -21.48 -4.75 5.57
CA GLN A 67 -22.84 -4.22 5.41
C GLN A 67 -22.86 -3.15 4.31
N PRO A 68 -23.94 -3.07 3.51
CA PRO A 68 -24.14 -1.94 2.63
C PRO A 68 -24.12 -0.64 3.44
N GLY A 69 -23.33 0.31 3.01
CA GLY A 69 -23.25 1.63 3.60
C GLY A 69 -23.57 2.71 2.58
N GLU A 70 -23.71 3.92 3.06
CA GLU A 70 -23.79 5.09 2.21
C GLU A 70 -22.43 5.36 1.57
N SER A 71 -22.44 5.98 0.39
CA SER A 71 -21.18 6.37 -0.28
C SER A 71 -20.31 7.20 0.67
N ALA A 72 -19.04 6.87 0.74
CA ALA A 72 -18.08 7.63 1.53
C ALA A 72 -18.09 9.11 1.10
N GLN A 73 -18.58 9.96 1.98
CA GLN A 73 -18.47 11.40 1.81
C GLN A 73 -17.26 11.86 2.61
N VAL A 74 -16.24 12.32 1.91
CA VAL A 74 -15.02 12.84 2.54
C VAL A 74 -14.88 14.30 2.12
N THR A 75 -14.80 15.17 3.10
CA THR A 75 -14.41 16.56 2.89
C THR A 75 -12.90 16.64 2.96
N TRP A 76 -12.25 16.90 1.84
CA TRP A 76 -10.81 16.98 1.72
C TRP A 76 -10.30 18.37 2.10
N THR A 77 -9.19 18.39 2.82
CA THR A 77 -8.40 19.60 3.07
C THR A 77 -7.20 19.55 2.13
N PRO A 78 -7.12 20.45 1.14
CA PRO A 78 -6.00 20.46 0.21
C PRO A 78 -4.69 20.74 0.98
N PRO A 79 -3.59 20.14 0.54
CA PRO A 79 -2.29 20.42 1.12
C PRO A 79 -1.87 21.85 0.86
N SER A 80 -1.16 22.46 1.83
CA SER A 80 -0.62 23.82 1.72
C SER A 80 0.72 23.79 0.98
N ILE A 81 0.79 24.50 -0.15
CA ILE A 81 2.06 24.69 -0.86
C ILE A 81 3.04 25.56 -0.03
N ASP A 82 2.52 26.48 0.77
CA ASP A 82 3.33 27.36 1.60
C ASP A 82 4.03 26.59 2.74
N GLU A 83 3.43 25.50 3.22
CA GLU A 83 4.05 24.61 4.19
C GLU A 83 5.05 23.65 3.51
N PHE A 84 4.78 23.23 2.29
CA PHE A 84 5.62 22.29 1.56
C PHE A 84 6.86 22.95 0.95
N ALA A 85 6.74 24.16 0.40
CA ALA A 85 7.83 24.82 -0.33
C ALA A 85 9.12 24.94 0.49
N PRO A 86 9.12 25.38 1.76
CA PRO A 86 10.36 25.46 2.56
C PRO A 86 11.01 24.10 2.81
N LEU A 87 10.22 23.03 2.97
CA LEU A 87 10.74 21.67 3.14
C LEU A 87 11.41 21.18 1.84
N PHE A 88 10.78 21.46 0.70
CA PHE A 88 11.33 21.12 -0.60
C PHE A 88 12.62 21.87 -0.89
N GLU A 89 12.68 23.17 -0.63
CA GLU A 89 13.89 23.99 -0.79
C GLU A 89 15.04 23.49 0.10
N SER A 90 14.74 23.15 1.35
CA SER A 90 15.72 22.57 2.28
C SER A 90 16.27 21.23 1.77
N ALA A 91 15.39 20.37 1.22
CA ALA A 91 15.78 19.09 0.63
C ALA A 91 16.70 19.29 -0.58
N ILE A 92 16.37 20.20 -1.49
CA ILE A 92 17.20 20.54 -2.65
C ILE A 92 18.57 21.08 -2.22
N ALA A 93 18.59 21.99 -1.23
CA ALA A 93 19.83 22.53 -0.70
C ALA A 93 20.73 21.44 -0.09
N ALA A 94 20.16 20.47 0.65
CA ALA A 94 20.89 19.33 1.20
C ALA A 94 21.47 18.42 0.09
N MET A 95 20.74 18.22 -0.98
CA MET A 95 21.26 17.48 -2.16
C MET A 95 22.41 18.23 -2.83
N HIS A 96 22.31 19.54 -3.00
CA HIS A 96 23.41 20.35 -3.57
C HIS A 96 24.68 20.34 -2.71
N ARG A 97 24.54 20.23 -1.38
CA ARG A 97 25.68 20.05 -0.46
C ARG A 97 26.24 18.62 -0.46
N GLY A 98 25.63 17.69 -1.18
CA GLY A 98 26.05 16.29 -1.23
C GLY A 98 25.71 15.47 0.02
N GLU A 99 24.83 15.97 0.90
CA GLU A 99 24.38 15.25 2.09
C GLU A 99 23.51 14.05 1.73
N PHE A 100 22.75 14.17 0.64
CA PHE A 100 21.90 13.12 0.11
C PHE A 100 22.04 13.01 -1.41
N ARG A 101 21.95 11.79 -1.92
CA ARG A 101 21.91 11.53 -3.37
C ARG A 101 20.50 11.60 -3.94
N LYS A 102 19.51 11.23 -3.12
CA LYS A 102 18.09 11.19 -3.48
C LYS A 102 17.26 11.50 -2.26
N ILE A 103 16.24 12.32 -2.43
CA ILE A 103 15.22 12.60 -1.44
C ILE A 103 13.87 12.45 -2.13
N VAL A 104 12.92 11.81 -1.46
CA VAL A 104 11.54 11.69 -1.93
C VAL A 104 10.67 12.57 -1.03
N PRO A 105 10.33 13.80 -1.45
CA PRO A 105 9.42 14.63 -0.69
C PRO A 105 8.01 14.05 -0.76
N VAL A 106 7.33 14.01 0.37
CA VAL A 106 5.97 13.47 0.48
C VAL A 106 5.04 14.57 0.96
N LEU A 107 3.89 14.68 0.30
CA LEU A 107 2.81 15.58 0.67
C LEU A 107 1.57 14.76 1.00
N PHE A 108 0.92 15.11 2.11
CA PHE A 108 -0.31 14.45 2.54
C PHE A 108 -1.51 15.33 2.28
N GLU A 109 -2.56 14.74 1.72
CA GLU A 109 -3.89 15.31 1.71
C GLU A 109 -4.69 14.68 2.84
N SER A 110 -5.35 15.50 3.66
CA SER A 110 -6.16 15.05 4.78
C SER A 110 -7.64 15.25 4.48
N GLY A 111 -8.48 14.41 5.06
CA GLY A 111 -9.92 14.54 4.91
C GLY A 111 -10.66 14.07 6.14
N THR A 112 -11.86 14.62 6.35
CA THR A 112 -12.79 14.19 7.39
C THR A 112 -14.03 13.58 6.74
N GLY A 113 -14.48 12.44 7.28
CA GLY A 113 -15.63 11.74 6.71
C GLY A 113 -15.78 10.33 7.25
N ARG A 114 -16.74 9.60 6.69
CA ARG A 114 -16.95 8.18 6.96
C ARG A 114 -16.35 7.37 5.82
N ILE A 115 -15.56 6.37 6.17
CA ILE A 115 -15.04 5.40 5.21
C ILE A 115 -15.95 4.18 5.24
N ASP A 116 -16.51 3.84 4.08
CA ASP A 116 -17.25 2.61 3.87
C ASP A 116 -16.36 1.60 3.16
N TRP A 117 -15.93 0.58 3.89
CA TRP A 117 -15.07 -0.48 3.35
C TRP A 117 -15.71 -1.20 2.18
N ARG A 118 -17.02 -1.42 2.21
CA ARG A 118 -17.70 -2.09 1.10
C ARG A 118 -17.58 -1.29 -0.20
N VAL A 119 -17.85 0.02 -0.12
CA VAL A 119 -17.74 0.91 -1.30
C VAL A 119 -16.30 0.92 -1.85
N LEU A 120 -15.29 0.96 -0.97
CA LEU A 120 -13.91 0.91 -1.39
C LEU A 120 -13.54 -0.42 -2.05
N LEU A 121 -13.94 -1.54 -1.45
CA LEU A 121 -13.65 -2.88 -1.95
C LEU A 121 -14.35 -3.17 -3.28
N GLU A 122 -15.57 -2.67 -3.48
CA GLU A 122 -16.32 -2.80 -4.75
C GLU A 122 -15.64 -2.04 -5.91
N ARG A 123 -14.76 -1.08 -5.64
CA ARG A 123 -13.99 -0.35 -6.66
C ARG A 123 -12.68 -1.06 -7.07
N LEU A 124 -12.16 -1.97 -6.26
CA LEU A 124 -10.88 -2.64 -6.55
C LEU A 124 -10.86 -3.41 -7.88
N PRO A 125 -11.93 -4.08 -8.33
CA PRO A 125 -11.94 -4.74 -9.65
C PRO A 125 -11.76 -3.79 -10.83
N SER A 126 -12.00 -2.50 -10.66
CA SER A 126 -11.82 -1.48 -11.71
C SER A 126 -10.38 -0.94 -11.82
N LEU A 127 -9.48 -1.39 -10.95
CA LEU A 127 -8.06 -1.03 -11.03
C LEU A 127 -7.43 -1.55 -12.34
N PRO A 128 -6.43 -0.85 -12.89
CA PRO A 128 -5.66 -1.35 -14.02
C PRO A 128 -5.11 -2.75 -13.75
N PRO A 129 -5.06 -3.66 -14.74
CA PRO A 129 -4.70 -5.08 -14.54
C PRO A 129 -3.30 -5.32 -13.97
N HIS A 130 -2.40 -4.35 -14.05
CA HIS A 130 -1.04 -4.42 -13.50
C HIS A 130 -0.94 -3.95 -12.04
N MET A 131 -2.05 -3.48 -11.46
CA MET A 131 -2.10 -3.04 -10.06
C MET A 131 -2.48 -4.20 -9.15
N TRP A 132 -1.88 -4.23 -7.99
CA TRP A 132 -2.12 -5.21 -6.93
C TRP A 132 -2.67 -4.50 -5.71
N ALA A 133 -3.88 -4.89 -5.33
CA ALA A 133 -4.58 -4.30 -4.20
C ALA A 133 -4.18 -4.96 -2.88
N TYR A 134 -4.13 -4.16 -1.84
CA TYR A 134 -3.89 -4.59 -0.47
C TYR A 134 -4.59 -3.66 0.52
N GLY A 135 -4.80 -4.13 1.72
CA GLY A 135 -5.36 -3.28 2.76
C GLY A 135 -5.55 -3.99 4.08
N TYR A 136 -5.79 -3.20 5.09
CA TYR A 136 -6.17 -3.69 6.41
C TYR A 136 -7.05 -2.69 7.16
N SER A 137 -7.79 -3.20 8.14
CA SER A 137 -8.44 -2.43 9.19
C SER A 137 -8.14 -3.12 10.51
N TYR A 138 -7.52 -2.41 11.42
CA TYR A 138 -7.09 -2.92 12.70
C TYR A 138 -7.13 -1.82 13.75
N GLN A 139 -7.81 -2.08 14.89
CA GLN A 139 -7.90 -1.15 16.02
C GLN A 139 -8.26 0.29 15.62
N SER A 140 -9.28 0.47 14.76
CA SER A 140 -9.76 1.77 14.26
C SER A 140 -8.80 2.49 13.29
N HIS A 141 -7.68 1.88 12.93
CA HIS A 141 -6.80 2.35 11.88
C HIS A 141 -6.94 1.47 10.65
N GLY A 142 -6.67 2.02 9.49
CA GLY A 142 -6.74 1.26 8.27
C GLY A 142 -5.95 1.87 7.13
N LEU A 143 -5.60 1.02 6.19
CA LEU A 143 -4.95 1.37 4.95
C LEU A 143 -5.60 0.57 3.82
N ILE A 144 -5.85 1.21 2.71
CA ILE A 144 -6.17 0.56 1.45
C ILE A 144 -5.32 1.19 0.36
N GLY A 145 -4.77 0.37 -0.49
CA GLY A 145 -3.92 0.82 -1.57
C GLY A 145 -3.84 -0.17 -2.71
N ALA A 146 -3.22 0.29 -3.79
CA ALA A 146 -2.85 -0.55 -4.91
C ALA A 146 -1.47 -0.11 -5.43
N THR A 147 -0.66 -1.07 -5.84
CA THR A 147 0.69 -0.83 -6.33
C THR A 147 0.95 -1.62 -7.61
N PRO A 148 1.65 -1.05 -8.59
CA PRO A 148 2.17 -1.80 -9.72
C PRO A 148 3.45 -2.55 -9.36
N GLU A 149 4.06 -2.26 -8.22
CA GLU A 149 5.35 -2.78 -7.82
C GLU A 149 5.21 -4.13 -7.12
N LEU A 150 5.98 -5.09 -7.58
CA LEU A 150 6.05 -6.42 -7.01
C LEU A 150 7.23 -6.51 -6.04
N LEU A 151 6.93 -6.67 -4.76
CA LEU A 151 7.97 -6.89 -3.75
C LEU A 151 8.73 -8.19 -4.03
N PHE A 152 8.00 -9.30 -4.11
CA PHE A 152 8.53 -10.57 -4.61
C PHE A 152 7.38 -11.53 -4.99
N ARG A 153 7.67 -12.45 -5.89
CA ARG A 153 6.77 -13.56 -6.27
C ARG A 153 7.58 -14.84 -6.41
N SER A 154 7.06 -15.94 -5.88
CA SER A 154 7.65 -17.26 -6.10
C SER A 154 7.52 -17.66 -7.58
N GLN A 155 8.61 -18.09 -8.19
CA GLN A 155 8.66 -18.50 -9.59
C GLN A 155 9.51 -19.78 -9.71
N GLY A 156 8.83 -20.93 -9.73
CA GLY A 156 9.51 -22.22 -9.70
C GLY A 156 10.35 -22.40 -8.44
N ARG A 157 11.70 -22.56 -8.60
CA ARG A 157 12.64 -22.68 -7.48
C ARG A 157 13.25 -21.33 -7.05
N GLY A 158 12.85 -20.23 -7.66
CA GLY A 158 13.38 -18.89 -7.40
C GLY A 158 12.30 -17.90 -7.01
N TYR A 159 12.72 -16.66 -6.90
CA TYR A 159 11.84 -15.52 -6.65
C TYR A 159 12.07 -14.49 -7.74
N ALA A 160 10.99 -13.84 -8.17
CA ALA A 160 11.04 -12.65 -8.99
C ALA A 160 10.71 -11.44 -8.12
N THR A 161 11.41 -10.36 -8.34
CA THR A 161 11.15 -9.05 -7.75
C THR A 161 11.13 -8.00 -8.85
N MET A 162 10.64 -6.82 -8.54
CA MET A 162 10.60 -5.68 -9.45
C MET A 162 11.18 -4.47 -8.71
N ALA A 163 12.05 -3.74 -9.40
CA ALA A 163 12.51 -2.43 -8.96
C ALA A 163 12.00 -1.39 -9.96
N LEU A 164 11.13 -0.50 -9.52
CA LEU A 164 10.63 0.61 -10.31
C LEU A 164 11.46 1.85 -10.02
N ALA A 165 11.99 2.45 -11.09
CA ALA A 165 12.67 3.73 -11.04
C ALA A 165 12.21 4.58 -12.23
N GLY A 166 11.77 5.78 -11.98
CA GLY A 166 11.30 6.69 -12.99
C GLY A 166 10.02 6.28 -13.72
N THR A 167 9.15 7.21 -13.94
CA THR A 167 7.91 7.06 -14.70
C THR A 167 7.81 8.15 -15.75
N ARG A 168 7.30 7.81 -16.94
CA ARG A 168 7.02 8.77 -18.01
C ARG A 168 5.68 8.43 -18.67
N PRO A 169 4.96 9.41 -19.21
CA PRO A 169 3.83 9.13 -20.10
C PRO A 169 4.25 8.20 -21.23
N ILE A 170 3.37 7.32 -21.69
CA ILE A 170 3.67 6.31 -22.71
C ILE A 170 4.24 6.93 -24.00
N ALA A 171 3.79 8.12 -24.38
CA ALA A 171 4.29 8.86 -25.52
C ALA A 171 5.78 9.28 -25.39
N ARG A 172 6.31 9.26 -24.16
CA ARG A 172 7.69 9.62 -23.82
C ARG A 172 8.48 8.45 -23.24
N ALA A 173 8.04 7.23 -23.47
CA ALA A 173 8.65 6.02 -22.89
C ALA A 173 10.15 5.86 -23.29
N ALA A 174 10.53 6.33 -24.48
CA ALA A 174 11.94 6.30 -24.93
C ALA A 174 12.89 7.10 -24.01
N GLU A 175 12.41 8.13 -23.34
CA GLU A 175 13.22 8.94 -22.44
C GLU A 175 13.67 8.16 -21.19
N LEU A 176 12.92 7.12 -20.78
CA LEU A 176 13.32 6.24 -19.68
C LEU A 176 14.65 5.51 -19.95
N LEU A 177 15.01 5.29 -21.21
CA LEU A 177 16.26 4.62 -21.56
C LEU A 177 17.51 5.47 -21.24
N SER A 178 17.36 6.79 -21.27
CA SER A 178 18.42 7.75 -20.96
C SER A 178 18.31 8.34 -19.55
N ASP A 179 17.29 7.97 -18.77
CA ASP A 179 17.07 8.48 -17.42
C ASP A 179 18.18 8.01 -16.48
N ALA A 180 18.85 8.96 -15.84
CA ALA A 180 19.96 8.68 -14.92
C ALA A 180 19.48 7.95 -13.65
N ASP A 181 18.25 8.22 -13.21
CA ASP A 181 17.66 7.59 -12.01
C ASP A 181 17.47 6.08 -12.24
N ARG A 182 17.12 5.65 -13.46
CA ARG A 182 17.02 4.23 -13.82
C ARG A 182 18.35 3.48 -13.68
N LYS A 183 19.48 4.17 -13.79
CA LYS A 183 20.83 3.58 -13.73
C LYS A 183 21.35 3.45 -12.30
N SER A 184 20.70 4.09 -11.34
CA SER A 184 21.08 4.05 -9.93
C SER A 184 20.43 2.91 -9.14
N VAL A 185 19.66 2.04 -9.80
CA VAL A 185 19.08 0.85 -9.18
C VAL A 185 20.17 -0.20 -9.06
N VAL A 186 20.50 -0.52 -7.86
CA VAL A 186 21.45 -1.58 -7.48
C VAL A 186 20.81 -2.95 -7.61
#